data_457c9453e5fe65ef5caa202bff807d06
#
_entry.id   457c9453e5fe65ef5caa202bff807d06
#
_cell.length_a   1.000
_cell.length_b   1.000
_cell.length_c   1.000
_cell.angle_alpha   90.00
_cell.angle_beta   90.00
_cell.angle_gamma   90.00
#
_symmetry.space_group_name_H-M   'P 1'
#
loop_
_entity.id
_entity.type
_entity.pdbx_description
1 polymer ?
#
loop_
_entity_poly.entity_id
_entity_poly.type
_entity_poly.pdbx_seq_one_letter_code
_entity_poly.pdbx_strand_id
1 'polypeptide(L)'
;MKKVLTTEAVGMTLCHDVTGIGKDFKGPVFRRGHVIREEDVERLLDLGKRHVFIWEDNAGEIHEEDAALRLAALTQTDHASFTGPSEGKMVLTADCPGQLRVNVALLNAVNSIGDITISTLPDHYPCHAGSKLAAMRIVPLVTQEAQIIEAERLCAEADVPLLRYLTYQKKKAGIIITGSEIYSGRIPDLFEPVIRRKLAPYDAEVLGCTFCDDDLDMIRGAIEAYLAQGADLLIMTGGMSVDPDDLTPTAVREAGAEIVSHGVPSQPGNMLMVAYIGDVPVLGVPGAAVKLPTTTFDVILPQIMTGERVTKEDLVRLGDGGFCQSCGDACHWPNCTFGRY
;
A
#
# COMPACT_ATOMS: atom_id res chain seq x y z
N MET A 1 -30.90 11.61 -19.27
CA MET A 1 -31.31 12.11 -17.95
C MET A 1 -31.96 13.48 -18.08
N LYS A 2 -33.14 13.69 -17.44
CA LYS A 2 -33.92 14.95 -17.54
C LYS A 2 -34.16 15.54 -16.16
N LYS A 3 -33.92 16.86 -16.03
CA LYS A 3 -34.24 17.63 -14.81
C LYS A 3 -35.70 18.07 -14.89
N VAL A 4 -36.52 17.72 -13.90
CA VAL A 4 -37.96 18.02 -13.83
C VAL A 4 -38.29 18.66 -12.49
N LEU A 5 -39.31 19.56 -12.44
CA LEU A 5 -39.84 20.03 -11.16
C LEU A 5 -40.42 18.86 -10.36
N THR A 6 -40.21 18.80 -9.08
CA THR A 6 -40.69 17.69 -8.23
C THR A 6 -42.20 17.56 -8.27
N THR A 7 -42.93 18.68 -8.40
CA THR A 7 -44.39 18.73 -8.53
C THR A 7 -44.90 18.17 -9.86
N GLU A 8 -44.04 18.09 -10.89
CA GLU A 8 -44.38 17.57 -12.22
C GLU A 8 -43.83 16.16 -12.45
N ALA A 9 -43.14 15.59 -11.45
CA ALA A 9 -42.42 14.33 -11.56
C ALA A 9 -43.25 13.08 -11.16
N VAL A 10 -44.52 13.25 -10.81
CA VAL A 10 -45.41 12.14 -10.41
C VAL A 10 -45.51 11.13 -11.57
N GLY A 11 -45.34 9.84 -11.26
CA GLY A 11 -45.35 8.75 -12.25
C GLY A 11 -43.99 8.56 -12.95
N MET A 12 -43.01 9.42 -12.74
CA MET A 12 -41.69 9.31 -13.33
C MET A 12 -40.72 8.58 -12.38
N THR A 13 -39.64 7.99 -12.93
CA THR A 13 -38.69 7.18 -12.20
C THR A 13 -37.45 8.01 -11.80
N LEU A 14 -37.08 8.00 -10.51
CA LEU A 14 -35.86 8.64 -10.03
C LEU A 14 -34.60 8.02 -10.63
N CYS A 15 -33.71 8.88 -11.11
CA CYS A 15 -32.42 8.49 -11.70
C CYS A 15 -31.37 8.10 -10.66
N HIS A 16 -31.48 8.59 -9.41
CA HIS A 16 -30.48 8.40 -8.36
C HIS A 16 -31.11 8.35 -6.96
N ASP A 17 -30.32 7.93 -5.98
CA ASP A 17 -30.73 7.94 -4.58
C ASP A 17 -30.92 9.38 -4.11
N VAL A 18 -32.02 9.65 -3.43
CA VAL A 18 -32.26 10.91 -2.73
C VAL A 18 -31.96 10.72 -1.26
N THR A 19 -30.84 11.28 -0.82
CA THR A 19 -30.35 11.19 0.57
C THR A 19 -30.99 12.26 1.44
N GLY A 20 -31.45 11.87 2.63
CA GLY A 20 -31.87 12.76 3.70
C GLY A 20 -30.78 12.85 4.77
N ILE A 21 -30.63 14.07 5.33
CA ILE A 21 -29.75 14.34 6.46
C ILE A 21 -30.61 14.93 7.58
N GLY A 22 -30.76 14.19 8.67
CA GLY A 22 -31.42 14.61 9.89
C GLY A 22 -30.49 14.56 11.09
N LYS A 23 -30.97 14.93 12.27
CA LYS A 23 -30.19 14.97 13.50
C LYS A 23 -29.58 13.61 13.85
N ASP A 24 -30.33 12.51 13.60
CA ASP A 24 -29.96 11.13 13.94
C ASP A 24 -30.01 10.18 12.72
N PHE A 25 -30.14 10.74 11.51
CA PHE A 25 -30.28 9.96 10.29
C PHE A 25 -29.49 10.60 9.12
N LYS A 26 -28.67 9.76 8.46
CA LYS A 26 -28.07 10.07 7.16
C LYS A 26 -28.17 8.83 6.28
N GLY A 27 -28.95 8.91 5.20
CA GLY A 27 -29.10 7.78 4.30
C GLY A 27 -30.10 8.06 3.18
N PRO A 28 -30.26 7.11 2.22
CA PRO A 28 -31.22 7.24 1.13
C PRO A 28 -32.65 7.16 1.68
N VAL A 29 -33.43 8.19 1.41
CA VAL A 29 -34.87 8.26 1.69
C VAL A 29 -35.67 7.67 0.53
N PHE A 30 -35.23 7.97 -0.70
CA PHE A 30 -35.72 7.36 -1.92
C PHE A 30 -34.54 6.77 -2.67
N ARG A 31 -34.73 5.59 -3.25
CA ARG A 31 -33.69 4.91 -4.02
C ARG A 31 -33.86 5.12 -5.52
N ARG A 32 -32.80 4.98 -6.28
CA ARG A 32 -32.81 4.85 -7.74
C ARG A 32 -33.89 3.85 -8.16
N GLY A 33 -34.61 4.18 -9.21
CA GLY A 33 -35.70 3.34 -9.71
C GLY A 33 -37.04 3.52 -8.99
N HIS A 34 -37.10 4.36 -7.93
CA HIS A 34 -38.37 4.68 -7.28
C HIS A 34 -39.25 5.50 -8.22
N VAL A 35 -40.50 5.01 -8.44
CA VAL A 35 -41.52 5.76 -9.17
C VAL A 35 -42.18 6.74 -8.22
N ILE A 36 -42.05 8.03 -8.52
CA ILE A 36 -42.54 9.13 -7.66
C ILE A 36 -44.07 9.09 -7.63
N ARG A 37 -44.64 9.08 -6.44
CA ARG A 37 -46.09 9.14 -6.19
C ARG A 37 -46.50 10.54 -5.72
N GLU A 38 -47.78 10.83 -5.75
CA GLU A 38 -48.29 12.12 -5.22
C GLU A 38 -47.88 12.36 -3.76
N GLU A 39 -47.91 11.32 -2.93
CA GLU A 39 -47.53 11.34 -1.52
C GLU A 39 -46.03 11.61 -1.29
N ASP A 40 -45.17 11.35 -2.27
CA ASP A 40 -43.74 11.55 -2.18
C ASP A 40 -43.31 13.01 -2.44
N VAL A 41 -44.18 13.79 -3.11
CA VAL A 41 -43.84 15.15 -3.53
C VAL A 41 -43.49 16.05 -2.35
N GLU A 42 -44.35 16.10 -1.31
CA GLU A 42 -44.10 16.92 -0.13
C GLU A 42 -42.82 16.49 0.58
N ARG A 43 -42.59 15.18 0.71
CA ARG A 43 -41.39 14.63 1.33
C ARG A 43 -40.11 14.96 0.56
N LEU A 44 -40.15 14.96 -0.76
CA LEU A 44 -39.04 15.40 -1.61
C LEU A 44 -38.76 16.89 -1.44
N LEU A 45 -39.80 17.72 -1.34
CA LEU A 45 -39.69 19.17 -1.10
C LEU A 45 -39.12 19.46 0.28
N ASP A 46 -39.50 18.71 1.33
CA ASP A 46 -38.96 18.81 2.70
C ASP A 46 -37.46 18.44 2.72
N LEU A 47 -37.01 17.53 1.86
CA LEU A 47 -35.60 17.23 1.65
C LEU A 47 -34.86 18.29 0.81
N GLY A 48 -35.53 19.39 0.48
CA GLY A 48 -34.97 20.49 -0.31
C GLY A 48 -34.90 20.22 -1.82
N LYS A 49 -35.55 19.17 -2.31
CA LYS A 49 -35.52 18.74 -3.71
C LYS A 49 -36.63 19.43 -4.52
N ARG A 50 -36.40 20.69 -4.91
CA ARG A 50 -37.32 21.40 -5.82
C ARG A 50 -37.35 20.83 -7.23
N HIS A 51 -36.23 20.18 -7.64
CA HIS A 51 -36.11 19.46 -8.90
C HIS A 51 -35.55 18.08 -8.60
N VAL A 52 -35.91 17.13 -9.43
CA VAL A 52 -35.39 15.77 -9.44
C VAL A 52 -34.84 15.42 -10.82
N PHE A 53 -33.90 14.50 -10.87
CA PHE A 53 -33.44 13.91 -12.12
C PHE A 53 -34.22 12.62 -12.39
N ILE A 54 -34.80 12.57 -13.59
CA ILE A 54 -35.59 11.46 -14.04
C ILE A 54 -34.77 10.63 -15.02
N TRP A 55 -34.91 9.31 -14.91
CA TRP A 55 -34.27 8.37 -15.81
C TRP A 55 -34.80 8.53 -17.23
N GLU A 56 -33.90 8.67 -18.17
CA GLU A 56 -34.13 8.54 -19.59
C GLU A 56 -33.06 7.59 -20.14
N ASP A 57 -33.49 6.58 -20.88
CA ASP A 57 -32.56 5.61 -21.46
C ASP A 57 -32.01 6.20 -22.77
N ASN A 58 -30.82 6.81 -22.65
CA ASN A 58 -30.13 7.39 -23.80
C ASN A 58 -29.05 6.41 -24.27
N ALA A 59 -29.07 6.06 -25.54
CA ALA A 59 -28.07 5.18 -26.13
C ALA A 59 -26.66 5.75 -25.98
N GLY A 60 -25.72 4.94 -25.48
CA GLY A 60 -24.32 5.32 -25.26
C GLY A 60 -24.01 6.04 -23.93
N GLU A 61 -25.02 6.24 -23.08
CA GLU A 61 -24.83 6.74 -21.71
C GLU A 61 -24.82 5.58 -20.71
N ILE A 62 -24.04 5.73 -19.64
CA ILE A 62 -23.96 4.80 -18.51
C ILE A 62 -24.21 5.53 -17.19
N HIS A 63 -24.99 4.91 -16.30
CA HIS A 63 -25.28 5.45 -14.97
C HIS A 63 -24.10 5.28 -14.01
N GLU A 64 -23.98 6.18 -13.01
CA GLU A 64 -22.87 6.20 -12.04
C GLU A 64 -22.65 4.87 -11.31
N GLU A 65 -23.73 4.15 -10.94
CA GLU A 65 -23.61 2.87 -10.25
C GLU A 65 -23.05 1.78 -11.16
N ASP A 66 -23.53 1.71 -12.40
CA ASP A 66 -23.09 0.73 -13.39
C ASP A 66 -21.64 1.03 -13.81
N ALA A 67 -21.30 2.31 -13.98
CA ALA A 67 -19.93 2.76 -14.21
C ALA A 67 -19.00 2.40 -13.03
N ALA A 68 -19.43 2.65 -11.77
CA ALA A 68 -18.64 2.32 -10.59
C ALA A 68 -18.36 0.83 -10.47
N LEU A 69 -19.32 -0.05 -10.80
CA LEU A 69 -19.12 -1.51 -10.82
C LEU A 69 -18.08 -1.92 -11.87
N ARG A 70 -18.13 -1.34 -13.08
CA ARG A 70 -17.15 -1.61 -14.14
C ARG A 70 -15.76 -1.08 -13.77
N LEU A 71 -15.65 0.11 -13.18
CA LEU A 71 -14.40 0.65 -12.67
C LEU A 71 -13.85 -0.20 -11.51
N ALA A 72 -14.71 -0.73 -10.64
CA ALA A 72 -14.29 -1.63 -9.57
C ALA A 72 -13.63 -2.90 -10.13
N ALA A 73 -14.16 -3.46 -11.22
CA ALA A 73 -13.57 -4.63 -11.87
C ALA A 73 -12.14 -4.38 -12.35
N LEU A 74 -11.79 -3.15 -12.75
CA LEU A 74 -10.42 -2.77 -13.16
C LEU A 74 -9.42 -2.72 -11.98
N THR A 75 -9.92 -2.59 -10.76
CA THR A 75 -9.11 -2.49 -9.53
C THR A 75 -9.15 -3.77 -8.70
N GLN A 76 -9.78 -4.83 -9.21
CA GLN A 76 -9.91 -6.09 -8.49
C GLN A 76 -8.54 -6.72 -8.25
N THR A 77 -8.34 -7.21 -7.03
CA THR A 77 -7.14 -7.92 -6.61
C THR A 77 -7.50 -8.96 -5.54
N ASP A 78 -6.63 -9.96 -5.35
CA ASP A 78 -6.80 -10.95 -4.30
C ASP A 78 -6.72 -10.31 -2.91
N HIS A 79 -7.32 -10.95 -1.91
CA HIS A 79 -7.28 -10.54 -0.50
C HIS A 79 -7.82 -9.14 -0.22
N ALA A 80 -8.72 -8.66 -1.07
CA ALA A 80 -9.43 -7.40 -0.88
C ALA A 80 -10.87 -7.51 -1.35
N SER A 81 -11.77 -6.83 -0.67
CA SER A 81 -13.22 -6.89 -0.85
C SER A 81 -13.80 -5.53 -1.17
N PHE A 82 -14.85 -5.51 -2.00
CA PHE A 82 -15.57 -4.28 -2.33
C PHE A 82 -16.76 -4.05 -1.42
N THR A 83 -17.01 -2.76 -1.14
CA THR A 83 -18.27 -2.27 -0.58
C THR A 83 -18.86 -1.22 -1.51
N GLY A 84 -20.19 -1.22 -1.63
CA GLY A 84 -20.92 -0.36 -2.54
C GLY A 84 -21.65 -1.16 -3.64
N PRO A 85 -22.18 -0.51 -4.71
CA PRO A 85 -22.14 0.94 -4.87
C PRO A 85 -23.01 1.67 -3.85
N SER A 86 -22.53 2.85 -3.41
CA SER A 86 -23.29 3.77 -2.57
C SER A 86 -23.04 5.18 -3.08
N GLU A 87 -24.09 5.86 -3.50
CA GLU A 87 -24.00 7.18 -4.16
C GLU A 87 -22.99 7.15 -5.33
N GLY A 88 -23.10 6.12 -6.17
CA GLY A 88 -22.22 5.90 -7.34
C GLY A 88 -20.76 5.59 -7.02
N LYS A 89 -20.42 5.23 -5.77
CA LYS A 89 -19.02 4.95 -5.35
C LYS A 89 -18.85 3.51 -4.90
N MET A 90 -17.80 2.86 -5.40
CA MET A 90 -17.26 1.62 -4.87
C MET A 90 -16.00 1.89 -4.03
N VAL A 91 -15.77 1.09 -2.99
CA VAL A 91 -14.57 1.15 -2.15
C VAL A 91 -13.97 -0.25 -2.04
N LEU A 92 -12.68 -0.36 -2.35
CA LEU A 92 -11.87 -1.56 -2.16
C LEU A 92 -11.19 -1.52 -0.80
N THR A 93 -11.29 -2.59 -0.02
CA THR A 93 -10.77 -2.70 1.35
C THR A 93 -9.95 -3.98 1.50
N ALA A 94 -8.81 -3.91 2.17
CA ALA A 94 -7.95 -5.07 2.46
C ALA A 94 -8.61 -6.02 3.46
N ASP A 95 -8.58 -7.32 3.18
CA ASP A 95 -9.13 -8.37 4.05
C ASP A 95 -8.11 -8.82 5.11
N CYS A 96 -6.82 -8.65 4.86
CA CYS A 96 -5.71 -9.04 5.74
C CYS A 96 -4.52 -8.07 5.62
N PRO A 97 -3.51 -8.16 6.50
CA PRO A 97 -2.29 -7.37 6.37
C PRO A 97 -1.52 -7.66 5.08
N GLY A 98 -0.95 -6.62 4.46
CA GLY A 98 -0.22 -6.73 3.21
C GLY A 98 0.31 -5.39 2.71
N GLN A 99 0.68 -5.32 1.44
CA GLN A 99 1.16 -4.12 0.78
C GLN A 99 0.39 -3.87 -0.51
N LEU A 100 -0.08 -2.64 -0.69
CA LEU A 100 -0.69 -2.20 -1.95
C LEU A 100 0.41 -1.88 -2.98
N ARG A 101 0.23 -2.37 -4.20
CA ARG A 101 1.01 -1.98 -5.37
C ARG A 101 0.09 -1.30 -6.37
N VAL A 102 0.52 -0.16 -6.86
CA VAL A 102 -0.24 0.68 -7.79
C VAL A 102 0.56 0.90 -9.07
N ASN A 103 -0.02 0.58 -10.22
CA ASN A 103 0.52 1.01 -11.50
C ASN A 103 0.16 2.49 -11.70
N VAL A 104 1.01 3.38 -11.19
CA VAL A 104 0.75 4.83 -11.16
C VAL A 104 0.60 5.42 -12.56
N ALA A 105 1.36 4.93 -13.53
CA ALA A 105 1.28 5.41 -14.91
C ALA A 105 -0.11 5.07 -15.52
N LEU A 106 -0.56 3.82 -15.34
CA LEU A 106 -1.87 3.38 -15.80
C LEU A 106 -3.00 4.10 -15.03
N LEU A 107 -2.87 4.27 -13.71
CA LEU A 107 -3.83 5.02 -12.89
C LEU A 107 -4.01 6.45 -13.41
N ASN A 108 -2.91 7.13 -13.72
CA ASN A 108 -2.94 8.48 -14.27
C ASN A 108 -3.59 8.51 -15.66
N ALA A 109 -3.30 7.53 -16.52
CA ALA A 109 -3.91 7.40 -17.84
C ALA A 109 -5.43 7.21 -17.73
N VAL A 110 -5.89 6.30 -16.88
CA VAL A 110 -7.33 6.05 -16.63
C VAL A 110 -8.01 7.30 -16.05
N ASN A 111 -7.42 7.95 -15.06
CA ASN A 111 -7.96 9.18 -14.46
C ASN A 111 -7.96 10.39 -15.40
N SER A 112 -7.23 10.32 -16.52
CA SER A 112 -7.26 11.36 -17.57
C SER A 112 -8.45 11.21 -18.52
N ILE A 113 -9.25 10.16 -18.39
CA ILE A 113 -10.44 9.91 -19.23
C ILE A 113 -11.65 10.59 -18.59
N GLY A 114 -12.05 11.74 -19.16
CA GLY A 114 -13.33 12.40 -18.88
C GLY A 114 -13.69 12.50 -17.39
N ASP A 115 -14.78 11.83 -17.01
CA ASP A 115 -15.41 11.94 -15.68
C ASP A 115 -14.92 10.89 -14.67
N ILE A 116 -14.00 10.00 -15.05
CA ILE A 116 -13.52 8.90 -14.23
C ILE A 116 -12.65 9.42 -13.09
N THR A 117 -12.88 8.90 -11.89
CA THR A 117 -12.04 9.15 -10.72
C THR A 117 -11.77 7.84 -9.96
N ILE A 118 -10.50 7.44 -9.91
CA ILE A 118 -9.99 6.36 -9.08
C ILE A 118 -8.93 6.94 -8.16
N SER A 119 -9.18 6.91 -6.85
CA SER A 119 -8.22 7.35 -5.82
C SER A 119 -7.70 6.13 -5.07
N THR A 120 -6.40 6.08 -4.81
CA THR A 120 -5.73 4.97 -4.12
C THR A 120 -4.87 5.45 -2.96
N LEU A 121 -4.50 4.54 -2.05
CA LEU A 121 -3.31 4.75 -1.22
C LEU A 121 -2.07 4.80 -2.13
N PRO A 122 -0.96 5.37 -1.65
CA PRO A 122 0.30 5.37 -2.41
C PRO A 122 0.77 3.96 -2.80
N ASP A 123 1.56 3.86 -3.87
CA ASP A 123 2.28 2.62 -4.18
C ASP A 123 3.19 2.21 -3.02
N HIS A 124 3.42 0.90 -2.84
CA HIS A 124 4.17 0.30 -1.73
C HIS A 124 3.61 0.60 -0.31
N TYR A 125 2.35 1.00 -0.19
CA TYR A 125 1.79 1.34 1.12
C TYR A 125 1.54 0.08 1.95
N PRO A 126 2.12 -0.03 3.18
CA PRO A 126 1.83 -1.14 4.09
C PRO A 126 0.44 -0.99 4.69
N CYS A 127 -0.37 -2.02 4.56
CA CYS A 127 -1.76 -2.04 4.96
C CYS A 127 -2.01 -3.06 6.06
N HIS A 128 -3.05 -2.82 6.84
CA HIS A 128 -3.65 -3.78 7.78
C HIS A 128 -5.04 -4.21 7.29
N ALA A 129 -5.61 -5.26 7.86
CA ALA A 129 -6.99 -5.63 7.61
C ALA A 129 -7.92 -4.43 7.87
N GLY A 130 -8.85 -4.17 6.96
CA GLY A 130 -9.76 -3.03 7.00
C GLY A 130 -9.20 -1.73 6.39
N SER A 131 -7.95 -1.70 5.93
CA SER A 131 -7.41 -0.54 5.21
C SER A 131 -8.18 -0.32 3.91
N LYS A 132 -8.68 0.91 3.68
CA LYS A 132 -9.30 1.29 2.42
C LYS A 132 -8.21 1.53 1.38
N LEU A 133 -8.15 0.69 0.36
CA LEU A 133 -7.09 0.68 -0.65
C LEU A 133 -7.36 1.68 -1.77
N ALA A 134 -8.61 1.68 -2.25
CA ALA A 134 -9.03 2.53 -3.36
C ALA A 134 -10.52 2.87 -3.27
N ALA A 135 -10.90 3.96 -3.92
CA ALA A 135 -12.28 4.32 -4.16
C ALA A 135 -12.44 4.78 -5.61
N MET A 136 -13.52 4.35 -6.27
CA MET A 136 -13.77 4.64 -7.67
C MET A 136 -15.21 5.05 -7.93
N ARG A 137 -15.37 6.01 -8.85
CA ARG A 137 -16.66 6.51 -9.32
C ARG A 137 -16.50 7.34 -10.60
N ILE A 138 -17.59 7.74 -11.20
CA ILE A 138 -17.66 8.90 -12.08
C ILE A 138 -18.23 10.11 -11.31
N VAL A 139 -17.89 11.33 -11.74
CA VAL A 139 -18.36 12.55 -11.04
C VAL A 139 -19.84 12.84 -11.31
N PRO A 140 -20.36 12.83 -12.57
CA PRO A 140 -21.77 13.03 -12.86
C PRO A 140 -22.59 11.78 -12.58
N LEU A 141 -23.92 11.92 -12.51
CA LEU A 141 -24.85 10.80 -12.38
C LEU A 141 -24.86 9.87 -13.61
N VAL A 142 -24.50 10.41 -14.77
CA VAL A 142 -24.47 9.70 -16.06
C VAL A 142 -23.30 10.24 -16.88
N THR A 143 -22.56 9.36 -17.54
CA THR A 143 -21.48 9.73 -18.46
C THR A 143 -21.59 8.94 -19.77
N GLN A 144 -20.72 9.25 -20.74
CA GLN A 144 -20.62 8.50 -21.98
C GLN A 144 -19.96 7.12 -21.72
N GLU A 145 -20.63 6.04 -22.08
CA GLU A 145 -20.12 4.68 -21.89
C GLU A 145 -18.76 4.45 -22.56
N ALA A 146 -18.51 5.15 -23.66
CA ALA A 146 -17.23 5.10 -24.37
C ALA A 146 -16.01 5.44 -23.47
N GLN A 147 -16.20 6.27 -22.43
CA GLN A 147 -15.13 6.57 -21.46
C GLN A 147 -14.75 5.34 -20.63
N ILE A 148 -15.75 4.57 -20.20
CA ILE A 148 -15.54 3.33 -19.44
C ILE A 148 -14.89 2.26 -20.33
N ILE A 149 -15.36 2.11 -21.55
CA ILE A 149 -14.77 1.19 -22.54
C ILE A 149 -13.31 1.51 -22.80
N GLU A 150 -12.95 2.81 -22.88
CA GLU A 150 -11.55 3.22 -23.07
C GLU A 150 -10.69 2.88 -21.84
N ALA A 151 -11.20 3.07 -20.61
CA ALA A 151 -10.50 2.67 -19.39
C ALA A 151 -10.29 1.14 -19.34
N GLU A 152 -11.30 0.36 -19.72
CA GLU A 152 -11.19 -1.09 -19.82
C GLU A 152 -10.13 -1.52 -20.85
N ARG A 153 -10.10 -0.86 -22.01
CA ARG A 153 -9.12 -1.12 -23.06
C ARG A 153 -7.70 -0.85 -22.54
N LEU A 154 -7.45 0.30 -21.91
CA LEU A 154 -6.13 0.63 -21.35
C LEU A 154 -5.68 -0.40 -20.31
N CYS A 155 -6.57 -0.82 -19.43
CA CYS A 155 -6.27 -1.84 -18.43
C CYS A 155 -6.01 -3.23 -19.04
N ALA A 156 -6.74 -3.59 -20.09
CA ALA A 156 -6.58 -4.87 -20.78
C ALA A 156 -5.27 -4.96 -21.60
N GLU A 157 -4.78 -3.82 -22.11
CA GLU A 157 -3.53 -3.74 -22.88
C GLU A 157 -2.29 -3.59 -21.97
N ALA A 158 -2.47 -3.34 -20.67
CA ALA A 158 -1.35 -3.15 -19.75
C ALA A 158 -0.73 -4.48 -19.32
N ASP A 159 0.61 -4.57 -19.33
CA ASP A 159 1.36 -5.74 -18.85
C ASP A 159 1.19 -5.98 -17.34
N VAL A 160 0.97 -4.90 -16.57
CA VAL A 160 0.82 -4.93 -15.12
C VAL A 160 -0.56 -4.37 -14.75
N PRO A 161 -1.34 -5.10 -13.94
CA PRO A 161 -2.65 -4.66 -13.49
C PRO A 161 -2.62 -3.29 -12.80
N LEU A 162 -3.77 -2.60 -12.79
CA LEU A 162 -3.91 -1.29 -12.15
C LEU A 162 -3.56 -1.33 -10.67
N LEU A 163 -4.05 -2.35 -9.96
CA LEU A 163 -3.73 -2.61 -8.55
C LEU A 163 -3.33 -4.07 -8.34
N ARG A 164 -2.41 -4.30 -7.40
CA ARG A 164 -2.11 -5.60 -6.83
C ARG A 164 -2.04 -5.47 -5.32
N TYR A 165 -2.64 -6.38 -4.59
CA TYR A 165 -2.51 -6.46 -3.15
C TYR A 165 -1.73 -7.71 -2.78
N LEU A 166 -0.58 -7.52 -2.13
CA LEU A 166 0.36 -8.58 -1.81
C LEU A 166 0.34 -8.84 -0.31
N THR A 167 0.00 -10.05 0.08
CA THR A 167 0.00 -10.46 1.49
C THR A 167 1.41 -10.71 2.01
N TYR A 168 1.63 -10.49 3.30
CA TYR A 168 2.91 -10.82 3.92
C TYR A 168 3.08 -12.33 4.05
N GLN A 169 4.29 -12.79 3.77
CA GLN A 169 4.72 -14.16 3.94
C GLN A 169 5.33 -14.35 5.33
N LYS A 170 5.04 -15.47 5.95
CA LYS A 170 5.70 -15.86 7.20
C LYS A 170 7.12 -16.31 6.91
N LYS A 171 8.08 -15.43 7.16
CA LYS A 171 9.51 -15.70 6.90
C LYS A 171 10.22 -16.23 8.14
N LYS A 172 11.26 -17.04 7.89
CA LYS A 172 12.22 -17.50 8.89
C LYS A 172 13.45 -16.61 8.86
N ALA A 173 13.61 -15.80 9.88
CA ALA A 173 14.67 -14.80 9.94
C ALA A 173 15.85 -15.23 10.82
N GLY A 174 17.06 -15.18 10.27
CA GLY A 174 18.31 -15.22 11.03
C GLY A 174 18.81 -13.82 11.32
N ILE A 175 19.20 -13.53 12.57
CA ILE A 175 19.77 -12.25 12.98
C ILE A 175 21.25 -12.42 13.24
N ILE A 176 22.10 -11.57 12.64
CA ILE A 176 23.55 -11.59 12.82
C ILE A 176 23.97 -10.16 13.22
N ILE A 177 24.58 -10.05 14.38
CA ILE A 177 25.06 -8.78 14.94
C ILE A 177 26.57 -8.83 15.00
N THR A 178 27.23 -7.91 14.29
CA THR A 178 28.68 -7.80 14.27
C THR A 178 29.17 -6.62 15.13
N GLY A 179 30.39 -6.69 15.58
CA GLY A 179 31.05 -5.67 16.38
C GLY A 179 31.81 -6.26 17.56
N SER A 180 33.10 -6.01 17.59
CA SER A 180 34.01 -6.56 18.63
C SER A 180 33.62 -6.13 20.04
N GLU A 181 33.04 -4.93 20.18
CA GLU A 181 32.61 -4.39 21.47
C GLU A 181 31.35 -5.10 22.02
N ILE A 182 30.41 -5.50 21.11
CA ILE A 182 29.23 -6.27 21.50
C ILE A 182 29.62 -7.73 21.73
N TYR A 183 30.39 -8.30 20.80
CA TYR A 183 30.85 -9.69 20.87
C TYR A 183 31.65 -9.97 22.17
N SER A 184 32.55 -9.08 22.54
CA SER A 184 33.33 -9.19 23.79
C SER A 184 32.55 -8.83 25.06
N GLY A 185 31.30 -8.39 24.95
CA GLY A 185 30.45 -7.98 26.08
C GLY A 185 30.85 -6.67 26.73
N ARG A 186 31.63 -5.81 26.07
CA ARG A 186 32.01 -4.47 26.56
C ARG A 186 30.82 -3.53 26.61
N ILE A 187 29.91 -3.65 25.65
CA ILE A 187 28.63 -2.93 25.62
C ILE A 187 27.47 -3.90 25.41
N PRO A 188 26.27 -3.61 25.93
CA PRO A 188 25.11 -4.43 25.70
C PRO A 188 24.62 -4.27 24.28
N ASP A 189 24.07 -5.35 23.71
CA ASP A 189 23.37 -5.26 22.43
C ASP A 189 22.01 -4.52 22.58
N LEU A 190 21.75 -3.63 21.62
CA LEU A 190 20.51 -2.89 21.51
C LEU A 190 19.74 -3.23 20.22
N PHE A 191 20.33 -3.99 19.29
CA PHE A 191 19.76 -4.27 17.99
C PHE A 191 18.76 -5.43 18.00
N GLU A 192 19.09 -6.55 18.65
CA GLU A 192 18.22 -7.71 18.65
C GLU A 192 16.79 -7.39 19.12
N PRO A 193 16.57 -6.71 20.24
CA PRO A 193 15.22 -6.34 20.69
C PRO A 193 14.48 -5.45 19.70
N VAL A 194 15.20 -4.55 19.03
CA VAL A 194 14.61 -3.65 18.01
C VAL A 194 14.20 -4.43 16.78
N ILE A 195 15.08 -5.30 16.25
CA ILE A 195 14.80 -6.10 15.06
C ILE A 195 13.61 -7.03 15.30
N ARG A 196 13.58 -7.72 16.45
CA ARG A 196 12.45 -8.59 16.83
C ARG A 196 11.14 -7.82 16.88
N ARG A 197 11.13 -6.62 17.45
CA ARG A 197 9.95 -5.75 17.49
C ARG A 197 9.50 -5.33 16.08
N LYS A 198 10.43 -5.04 15.16
CA LYS A 198 10.13 -4.66 13.77
C LYS A 198 9.61 -5.83 12.93
N LEU A 199 10.02 -7.05 13.25
CA LEU A 199 9.56 -8.28 12.58
C LEU A 199 8.19 -8.77 13.11
N ALA A 200 7.84 -8.45 14.36
CA ALA A 200 6.62 -8.95 15.01
C ALA A 200 5.31 -8.67 14.22
N PRO A 201 5.11 -7.49 13.57
CA PRO A 201 3.90 -7.23 12.79
C PRO A 201 3.71 -8.18 11.59
N TYR A 202 4.76 -8.88 11.15
CA TYR A 202 4.77 -9.78 10.00
C TYR A 202 4.68 -11.27 10.39
N ASP A 203 4.52 -11.59 11.67
CA ASP A 203 4.53 -12.97 12.19
C ASP A 203 5.78 -13.78 11.74
N ALA A 204 6.92 -13.10 11.60
CA ALA A 204 8.16 -13.74 11.20
C ALA A 204 8.70 -14.63 12.33
N GLU A 205 9.15 -15.84 11.98
CA GLU A 205 9.83 -16.76 12.89
C GLU A 205 11.31 -16.35 13.00
N VAL A 206 11.75 -15.90 14.15
CA VAL A 206 13.18 -15.61 14.39
C VAL A 206 13.87 -16.89 14.83
N LEU A 207 14.70 -17.49 13.96
CA LEU A 207 15.45 -18.73 14.21
C LEU A 207 16.48 -18.56 15.32
N GLY A 208 17.08 -17.37 15.43
CA GLY A 208 18.06 -17.04 16.46
C GLY A 208 18.73 -15.70 16.21
N CYS A 209 19.63 -15.34 17.13
CA CYS A 209 20.52 -14.21 17.01
C CYS A 209 21.95 -14.67 17.31
N THR A 210 22.87 -14.40 16.38
CA THR A 210 24.29 -14.73 16.52
C THR A 210 25.10 -13.45 16.60
N PHE A 211 25.95 -13.36 17.63
CA PHE A 211 26.91 -12.28 17.78
C PHE A 211 28.24 -12.70 17.19
N CYS A 212 28.81 -11.88 16.33
CA CYS A 212 30.09 -12.11 15.68
C CYS A 212 31.07 -11.02 16.04
N ASP A 213 32.33 -11.39 16.17
CA ASP A 213 33.42 -10.41 16.11
C ASP A 213 33.54 -9.86 14.68
N ASP A 214 34.35 -8.80 14.51
CA ASP A 214 34.67 -8.25 13.18
C ASP A 214 35.68 -9.19 12.47
N ASP A 215 35.21 -10.40 12.17
CA ASP A 215 35.94 -11.49 11.56
C ASP A 215 35.13 -12.08 10.39
N LEU A 216 35.75 -12.13 9.19
CA LEU A 216 35.08 -12.57 7.95
C LEU A 216 34.60 -14.01 8.01
N ASP A 217 35.42 -14.92 8.55
CA ASP A 217 35.09 -16.34 8.61
C ASP A 217 33.96 -16.59 9.61
N MET A 218 33.94 -15.87 10.73
CA MET A 218 32.90 -15.95 11.73
C MET A 218 31.55 -15.44 11.19
N ILE A 219 31.56 -14.30 10.52
CA ILE A 219 30.34 -13.71 9.92
C ILE A 219 29.80 -14.62 8.81
N ARG A 220 30.67 -15.11 7.92
CA ARG A 220 30.30 -16.03 6.85
C ARG A 220 29.73 -17.33 7.42
N GLY A 221 30.38 -17.92 8.42
CA GLY A 221 29.90 -19.13 9.08
C GLY A 221 28.50 -18.96 9.70
N ALA A 222 28.20 -17.80 10.28
CA ALA A 222 26.87 -17.49 10.81
C ALA A 222 25.81 -17.39 9.68
N ILE A 223 26.14 -16.77 8.54
CA ILE A 223 25.29 -16.74 7.35
C ILE A 223 24.97 -18.16 6.88
N GLU A 224 25.99 -18.98 6.65
CA GLU A 224 25.87 -20.36 6.19
C GLU A 224 25.04 -21.21 7.16
N ALA A 225 25.24 -21.04 8.46
CA ALA A 225 24.48 -21.75 9.49
C ALA A 225 22.99 -21.44 9.48
N TYR A 226 22.59 -20.18 9.29
CA TYR A 226 21.17 -19.84 9.17
C TYR A 226 20.56 -20.31 7.86
N LEU A 227 21.28 -20.22 6.74
CA LEU A 227 20.82 -20.76 5.45
C LEU A 227 20.60 -22.29 5.54
N ALA A 228 21.52 -23.01 6.19
CA ALA A 228 21.37 -24.46 6.43
C ALA A 228 20.18 -24.81 7.33
N GLN A 229 19.76 -23.91 8.23
CA GLN A 229 18.54 -24.04 9.04
C GLN A 229 17.26 -23.66 8.29
N GLY A 230 17.39 -23.24 7.01
CA GLY A 230 16.26 -22.86 6.17
C GLY A 230 15.79 -21.42 6.42
N ALA A 231 16.69 -20.52 6.82
CA ALA A 231 16.38 -19.08 6.83
C ALA A 231 16.07 -18.60 5.42
N ASP A 232 14.98 -17.86 5.28
CA ASP A 232 14.55 -17.19 4.05
C ASP A 232 14.55 -15.65 4.18
N LEU A 233 15.15 -15.15 5.25
CA LEU A 233 15.50 -13.76 5.50
C LEU A 233 16.71 -13.70 6.43
N LEU A 234 17.73 -12.92 6.06
CA LEU A 234 18.85 -12.60 6.93
C LEU A 234 18.86 -11.12 7.25
N ILE A 235 18.99 -10.79 8.54
CA ILE A 235 19.11 -9.41 9.01
C ILE A 235 20.43 -9.27 9.72
N MET A 236 21.27 -8.36 9.22
CA MET A 236 22.59 -8.10 9.71
C MET A 236 22.68 -6.68 10.23
N THR A 237 23.48 -6.46 11.24
CA THR A 237 23.75 -5.12 11.79
C THR A 237 25.13 -5.08 12.43
N GLY A 238 25.74 -3.90 12.46
CA GLY A 238 27.15 -3.72 12.80
C GLY A 238 28.05 -3.81 11.57
N GLY A 239 29.21 -3.21 11.58
CA GLY A 239 30.19 -3.23 10.51
C GLY A 239 29.66 -2.81 9.14
N MET A 240 28.71 -1.84 9.10
CA MET A 240 28.00 -1.40 7.89
C MET A 240 28.46 -0.05 7.36
N SER A 241 29.39 0.65 8.05
CA SER A 241 29.83 1.99 7.68
C SER A 241 31.05 1.93 6.73
N VAL A 242 31.96 2.83 6.86
CA VAL A 242 33.13 3.01 5.99
C VAL A 242 34.47 2.82 6.71
N ASP A 243 34.41 2.36 7.94
CA ASP A 243 35.61 2.12 8.72
C ASP A 243 36.37 0.87 8.23
N PRO A 244 37.69 0.78 8.40
CA PRO A 244 38.48 -0.37 7.95
C PRO A 244 38.02 -1.72 8.53
N ASP A 245 37.41 -1.69 9.72
CA ASP A 245 36.92 -2.87 10.44
C ASP A 245 35.45 -3.22 10.10
N ASP A 246 34.82 -2.45 9.22
CA ASP A 246 33.46 -2.69 8.76
C ASP A 246 33.44 -3.83 7.71
N LEU A 247 33.48 -5.06 8.17
CA LEU A 247 33.63 -6.26 7.32
C LEU A 247 32.33 -6.89 6.84
N THR A 248 31.18 -6.48 7.39
CA THR A 248 29.89 -7.11 7.10
C THR A 248 29.53 -7.12 5.60
N PRO A 249 29.66 -6.03 4.82
CA PRO A 249 29.37 -6.07 3.38
C PRO A 249 30.31 -6.98 2.59
N THR A 250 31.56 -7.10 3.05
CA THR A 250 32.55 -8.01 2.44
C THR A 250 32.20 -9.45 2.72
N ALA A 251 31.91 -9.80 3.97
CA ALA A 251 31.49 -11.16 4.34
C ALA A 251 30.23 -11.61 3.61
N VAL A 252 29.23 -10.70 3.45
CA VAL A 252 28.00 -10.98 2.67
C VAL A 252 28.32 -11.28 1.22
N ARG A 253 29.24 -10.49 0.60
CA ARG A 253 29.66 -10.74 -0.79
C ARG A 253 30.42 -12.07 -0.92
N GLU A 254 31.30 -12.39 0.01
CA GLU A 254 32.05 -13.64 0.02
C GLU A 254 31.16 -14.89 0.29
N ALA A 255 30.05 -14.71 0.98
CA ALA A 255 29.00 -15.73 1.13
C ALA A 255 28.18 -15.95 -0.16
N GLY A 256 28.53 -15.29 -1.27
CA GLY A 256 27.90 -15.47 -2.57
C GLY A 256 26.69 -14.56 -2.81
N ALA A 257 26.54 -13.47 -2.04
CA ALA A 257 25.43 -12.56 -2.24
C ALA A 257 25.65 -11.60 -3.42
N GLU A 258 24.58 -11.35 -4.17
CA GLU A 258 24.44 -10.22 -5.07
C GLU A 258 24.00 -8.99 -4.28
N ILE A 259 24.85 -7.96 -4.17
CA ILE A 259 24.50 -6.72 -3.52
C ILE A 259 23.74 -5.83 -4.49
N VAL A 260 22.45 -5.61 -4.24
CA VAL A 260 21.58 -4.69 -4.99
C VAL A 260 21.99 -3.24 -4.73
N SER A 261 22.20 -2.90 -3.45
CA SER A 261 22.72 -1.60 -3.02
C SER A 261 23.30 -1.69 -1.63
N HIS A 262 24.39 -0.97 -1.41
CA HIS A 262 24.86 -0.54 -0.11
C HIS A 262 24.80 0.98 -0.09
N GLY A 263 23.85 1.51 0.68
CA GLY A 263 23.43 2.89 0.63
C GLY A 263 22.18 3.12 -0.22
N VAL A 264 21.26 3.92 0.34
CA VAL A 264 19.95 4.27 -0.23
C VAL A 264 19.73 5.77 -0.03
N PRO A 265 19.19 6.51 -1.01
CA PRO A 265 18.99 7.95 -0.90
C PRO A 265 17.76 8.29 -0.01
N SER A 266 17.78 7.81 1.24
CA SER A 266 16.70 7.99 2.21
C SER A 266 17.27 8.16 3.60
N GLN A 267 16.74 9.08 4.39
CA GLN A 267 17.21 9.41 5.73
C GLN A 267 16.04 9.62 6.70
N PRO A 268 16.11 9.00 7.89
CA PRO A 268 17.27 8.28 8.47
C PRO A 268 17.42 6.86 7.93
N GLY A 269 18.66 6.37 7.93
CA GLY A 269 18.97 4.99 7.58
C GLY A 269 19.56 4.80 6.18
N ASN A 270 20.25 5.80 5.65
CA ASN A 270 20.86 5.78 4.32
C ASN A 270 21.92 4.67 4.11
N MET A 271 22.52 4.12 5.17
CA MET A 271 23.49 3.02 5.09
C MET A 271 22.84 1.63 5.00
N LEU A 272 21.54 1.55 4.71
CA LEU A 272 20.87 0.27 4.44
C LEU A 272 21.58 -0.47 3.31
N MET A 273 21.90 -1.74 3.55
CA MET A 273 22.32 -2.68 2.51
C MET A 273 21.17 -3.60 2.17
N VAL A 274 20.94 -3.81 0.87
CA VAL A 274 20.04 -4.83 0.33
C VAL A 274 20.85 -5.74 -0.56
N ALA A 275 20.84 -7.03 -0.26
CA ALA A 275 21.53 -8.07 -1.02
C ALA A 275 20.66 -9.34 -1.07
N TYR A 276 21.05 -10.28 -1.91
CA TYR A 276 20.39 -11.58 -2.04
C TYR A 276 21.42 -12.71 -2.17
N ILE A 277 21.22 -13.81 -1.42
CA ILE A 277 21.90 -15.09 -1.64
C ILE A 277 20.87 -16.01 -2.29
N GLY A 278 20.97 -16.21 -3.61
CA GLY A 278 19.87 -16.80 -4.38
C GLY A 278 18.61 -15.96 -4.23
N ASP A 279 17.54 -16.55 -3.68
CA ASP A 279 16.27 -15.86 -3.42
C ASP A 279 16.15 -15.34 -1.97
N VAL A 280 17.14 -15.59 -1.11
CA VAL A 280 17.13 -15.16 0.28
C VAL A 280 17.60 -13.71 0.41
N PRO A 281 16.74 -12.76 0.82
CA PRO A 281 17.16 -11.40 1.07
C PRO A 281 18.07 -11.29 2.30
N VAL A 282 19.10 -10.47 2.15
CA VAL A 282 20.06 -10.12 3.22
C VAL A 282 19.99 -8.61 3.39
N LEU A 283 19.55 -8.16 4.57
CA LEU A 283 19.38 -6.76 4.89
C LEU A 283 20.44 -6.32 5.92
N GLY A 284 21.26 -5.35 5.57
CA GLY A 284 22.16 -4.70 6.50
C GLY A 284 21.49 -3.48 7.13
N VAL A 285 21.15 -3.56 8.42
CA VAL A 285 20.33 -2.55 9.12
C VAL A 285 21.22 -1.43 9.65
N PRO A 286 20.90 -0.16 9.33
CA PRO A 286 21.66 0.98 9.83
C PRO A 286 21.54 1.17 11.35
N GLY A 287 22.60 1.65 11.99
CA GLY A 287 22.61 1.97 13.44
C GLY A 287 21.50 2.92 13.90
N ALA A 288 21.00 3.76 13.02
CA ALA A 288 19.85 4.65 13.28
C ALA A 288 18.58 3.90 13.73
N ALA A 289 18.42 2.64 13.34
CA ALA A 289 17.26 1.83 13.70
C ALA A 289 17.10 1.58 15.21
N VAL A 290 18.18 1.68 15.99
CA VAL A 290 18.13 1.55 17.45
C VAL A 290 17.45 2.74 18.12
N LYS A 291 17.69 3.95 17.60
CA LYS A 291 17.23 5.19 18.22
C LYS A 291 15.94 5.74 17.63
N LEU A 292 15.66 5.39 16.38
CA LEU A 292 14.54 5.99 15.62
C LEU A 292 13.46 4.95 15.38
N PRO A 293 12.18 5.34 15.52
CA PRO A 293 11.06 4.42 15.36
C PRO A 293 10.96 3.91 13.92
N THR A 294 11.28 4.76 12.94
CA THR A 294 11.22 4.44 11.51
C THR A 294 12.50 4.92 10.81
N THR A 295 13.05 4.05 9.97
CA THR A 295 14.21 4.28 9.13
C THR A 295 13.94 3.71 7.72
N THR A 296 14.88 3.85 6.80
CA THR A 296 14.81 3.22 5.47
C THR A 296 14.58 1.70 5.55
N PHE A 297 15.07 1.03 6.58
CA PHE A 297 14.79 -0.39 6.82
C PHE A 297 13.28 -0.66 6.94
N ASP A 298 12.55 0.16 7.71
CA ASP A 298 11.11 0.01 7.91
C ASP A 298 10.31 0.27 6.62
N VAL A 299 10.81 1.14 5.75
CA VAL A 299 10.19 1.44 4.45
C VAL A 299 10.32 0.25 3.48
N ILE A 300 11.48 -0.43 3.49
CA ILE A 300 11.76 -1.54 2.58
C ILE A 300 11.24 -2.89 3.10
N LEU A 301 11.19 -3.07 4.41
CA LEU A 301 10.79 -4.34 5.03
C LEU A 301 9.43 -4.87 4.54
N PRO A 302 8.36 -4.05 4.38
CA PRO A 302 7.08 -4.53 3.85
C PRO A 302 7.21 -5.23 2.50
N GLN A 303 7.98 -4.69 1.55
CA GLN A 303 8.20 -5.31 0.23
C GLN A 303 8.92 -6.65 0.37
N ILE A 304 9.98 -6.73 1.17
CA ILE A 304 10.69 -7.99 1.47
C ILE A 304 9.72 -9.04 2.04
N MET A 305 8.82 -8.62 2.92
CA MET A 305 7.87 -9.52 3.57
C MET A 305 6.76 -10.02 2.64
N THR A 306 6.48 -9.32 1.52
CA THR A 306 5.59 -9.85 0.48
C THR A 306 6.25 -10.92 -0.40
N GLY A 307 7.57 -11.06 -0.34
CA GLY A 307 8.35 -11.92 -1.22
C GLY A 307 8.73 -11.28 -2.55
N GLU A 308 8.35 -10.02 -2.80
CA GLU A 308 8.84 -9.30 -3.97
C GLU A 308 10.31 -8.93 -3.80
N ARG A 309 11.09 -9.17 -4.86
CA ARG A 309 12.51 -8.77 -4.89
C ARG A 309 12.61 -7.25 -4.98
N VAL A 310 13.38 -6.67 -4.09
CA VAL A 310 13.71 -5.24 -4.12
C VAL A 310 14.80 -5.01 -5.17
N THR A 311 14.55 -4.09 -6.08
CA THR A 311 15.46 -3.72 -7.16
C THR A 311 16.24 -2.45 -6.84
N LYS A 312 17.30 -2.18 -7.60
CA LYS A 312 18.02 -0.90 -7.48
C LYS A 312 17.11 0.29 -7.79
N GLU A 313 16.18 0.13 -8.71
CA GLU A 313 15.23 1.17 -9.10
C GLU A 313 14.26 1.50 -7.96
N ASP A 314 13.75 0.49 -7.25
CA ASP A 314 12.90 0.70 -6.05
C ASP A 314 13.63 1.55 -5.01
N LEU A 315 14.93 1.27 -4.79
CA LEU A 315 15.73 2.00 -3.82
C LEU A 315 16.04 3.43 -4.25
N VAL A 316 16.31 3.66 -5.54
CA VAL A 316 16.62 5.00 -6.07
C VAL A 316 15.41 5.92 -6.01
N ARG A 317 14.20 5.39 -6.25
CA ARG A 317 12.94 6.16 -6.14
C ARG A 317 12.70 6.76 -4.77
N LEU A 318 13.23 6.16 -3.71
CA LEU A 318 13.16 6.71 -2.35
C LEU A 318 13.85 8.08 -2.19
N GLY A 319 14.60 8.56 -3.18
CA GLY A 319 15.21 9.89 -3.13
C GLY A 319 14.19 11.01 -3.06
N ASP A 320 13.08 10.89 -3.76
CA ASP A 320 11.92 11.77 -3.61
C ASP A 320 11.05 11.28 -2.45
N GLY A 321 10.79 12.14 -1.46
CA GLY A 321 10.09 11.77 -0.22
C GLY A 321 10.92 10.98 0.79
N GLY A 322 12.20 10.72 0.52
CA GLY A 322 13.10 9.94 1.40
C GLY A 322 13.70 10.71 2.57
N PHE A 323 13.27 11.94 2.84
CA PHE A 323 13.81 12.73 3.97
C PHE A 323 12.76 12.90 5.06
N CYS A 324 12.94 12.18 6.18
CA CYS A 324 12.04 12.25 7.33
C CYS A 324 12.19 13.59 8.07
N GLN A 325 11.06 14.24 8.34
CA GLN A 325 11.01 15.55 9.02
C GLN A 325 10.99 15.46 10.55
N SER A 326 11.05 14.25 11.13
CA SER A 326 10.95 14.00 12.57
C SER A 326 9.63 14.53 13.17
N CYS A 327 8.73 13.63 13.50
CA CYS A 327 7.35 13.97 13.91
C CYS A 327 7.21 14.41 15.38
N GLY A 328 8.29 14.68 16.10
CA GLY A 328 8.23 14.99 17.54
C GLY A 328 7.89 13.75 18.39
N ASP A 329 6.82 13.84 19.20
CA ASP A 329 6.50 12.84 20.23
C ASP A 329 6.05 11.48 19.69
N ALA A 330 5.52 11.42 18.47
CA ALA A 330 5.04 10.18 17.86
C ALA A 330 5.38 10.10 16.37
N CYS A 331 5.84 8.93 15.92
CA CYS A 331 6.06 8.67 14.50
C CYS A 331 4.72 8.44 13.79
N HIS A 332 4.49 9.12 12.69
CA HIS A 332 3.28 9.02 11.88
C HIS A 332 3.40 8.06 10.69
N TRP A 333 4.57 7.49 10.45
CA TRP A 333 4.73 6.51 9.38
C TRP A 333 3.79 5.31 9.58
N PRO A 334 3.13 4.81 8.52
CA PRO A 334 3.22 5.20 7.11
C PRO A 334 2.30 6.37 6.69
N ASN A 335 1.60 7.04 7.61
CA ASN A 335 0.68 8.15 7.33
C ASN A 335 1.38 9.51 7.17
N CYS A 336 2.59 9.52 6.63
CA CYS A 336 3.38 10.73 6.36
C CYS A 336 4.00 10.65 4.97
N THR A 337 4.82 11.62 4.58
CA THR A 337 5.48 11.64 3.26
C THR A 337 6.75 10.79 3.19
N PHE A 338 7.28 10.33 4.33
CA PHE A 338 8.54 9.58 4.38
C PHE A 338 8.40 8.21 3.71
N GLY A 339 9.28 7.93 2.73
CA GLY A 339 9.32 6.67 2.00
C GLY A 339 8.12 6.45 1.07
N ARG A 340 7.49 7.50 0.58
CA ARG A 340 6.50 7.42 -0.50
C ARG A 340 7.19 7.45 -1.85
N TYR A 341 6.68 6.66 -2.77
CA TYR A 341 7.13 6.56 -4.14
C TYR A 341 6.38 7.52 -5.05
#